data_26f3e1779200e211f9355a3256c44573
#
_entry.id   26f3e1779200e211f9355a3256c44573
#
_cell.length_a   1.000
_cell.length_b   1.000
_cell.length_c   1.000
_cell.angle_alpha   90.00
_cell.angle_beta   90.00
_cell.angle_gamma   90.00
#
_symmetry.space_group_name_H-M   'P 1'
#
loop_
_entity.id
_entity.type
_entity.pdbx_description
1 polymer ?
#
loop_
_entity_poly.entity_id
_entity_poly.type
_entity_poly.pdbx_seq_one_letter_code
_entity_poly.pdbx_strand_id
1 'polypeptide(L)'
;MAYVIGVDIGTQSTKALLVGPDGELIARHSQAYRVDTPRPGWAEQWPQVWLDAVYACVAACTAAAKLDPGQIKALCVSSLYGGSGIPVNEAIEPLHPCLIWMDRRAEAQVTHIQAEQDLARLQAITGNGVDSYYGFTKMLWLKQERPDIWRQTRWLLPPNSYVNHALTGEVAIDHSSAGNIGGVYDIVARAWSEPMLSALGIDARLMPARLLHADEVVGGLLPGPAARLGLAPGTAVLAGGVDAAMATLAAGVSRPGKHVAMIGTSMCWGYLDRQADARHGLVSFPHVYGGDRQLYSFGGALTAGASVSWFREQFGLAEGELPSAAGEDPHMALERLAAQVAAGSEGLLFLPYLMGERSPVWDAKASASFIGLGLQHGKAHLYRAVLEGVTYALRHNIEAGREAVGDLDRQLTVVGGASHSDLWMQIIADVTGFEVLTIAQEVEAAYGAALLAAHSAGLLSPAQWENGWVQLRHRASPNPALRERYDTLFDAYRQCYPALKSIFHQLRNARDE
;
A
#
# COMPACT_ATOMS: atom_id res chain seq x y z
N MET A 1 4.15 -7.94 -32.82
CA MET A 1 3.68 -8.11 -31.41
C MET A 1 3.72 -6.76 -30.74
N ALA A 2 2.85 -6.48 -29.79
CA ALA A 2 2.79 -5.23 -29.07
C ALA A 2 3.12 -5.46 -27.59
N TYR A 3 3.86 -4.54 -26.99
CA TYR A 3 4.36 -4.61 -25.62
C TYR A 3 3.98 -3.37 -24.85
N VAL A 4 4.01 -3.45 -23.52
CA VAL A 4 3.77 -2.33 -22.63
C VAL A 4 4.80 -2.27 -21.51
N ILE A 5 4.94 -1.09 -20.90
CA ILE A 5 5.81 -0.89 -19.75
C ILE A 5 4.97 -0.45 -18.55
N GLY A 6 5.15 -1.15 -17.44
CA GLY A 6 4.69 -0.70 -16.13
C GLY A 6 5.87 -0.30 -15.25
N VAL A 7 5.74 0.82 -14.59
CA VAL A 7 6.74 1.34 -13.66
C VAL A 7 6.10 1.53 -12.29
N ASP A 8 6.84 1.25 -11.22
CA ASP A 8 6.43 1.52 -9.86
C ASP A 8 7.52 2.29 -9.11
N ILE A 9 7.20 3.48 -8.66
CA ILE A 9 8.02 4.32 -7.81
C ILE A 9 7.66 4.01 -6.36
N GLY A 10 8.36 3.04 -5.76
CA GLY A 10 8.19 2.69 -4.36
C GLY A 10 9.01 3.57 -3.41
N THR A 11 8.90 3.32 -2.11
CA THR A 11 9.59 4.08 -1.07
C THR A 11 11.11 3.94 -1.10
N GLN A 12 11.62 2.75 -1.43
CA GLN A 12 13.06 2.43 -1.38
C GLN A 12 13.64 1.97 -2.73
N SER A 13 12.82 1.85 -3.76
CA SER A 13 13.26 1.49 -5.10
C SER A 13 12.22 1.84 -6.14
N THR A 14 12.67 2.12 -7.37
CA THR A 14 11.82 2.10 -8.57
C THR A 14 12.02 0.78 -9.29
N LYS A 15 10.93 0.23 -9.83
CA LYS A 15 10.92 -0.98 -10.63
C LYS A 15 10.25 -0.71 -11.97
N ALA A 16 10.77 -1.30 -13.03
CA ALA A 16 10.14 -1.30 -14.34
C ALA A 16 10.02 -2.73 -14.87
N LEU A 17 8.89 -3.00 -15.50
CA LEU A 17 8.57 -4.27 -16.15
C LEU A 17 8.20 -3.99 -17.61
N LEU A 18 8.81 -4.73 -18.51
CA LEU A 18 8.38 -4.83 -19.91
C LEU A 18 7.58 -6.12 -20.07
N VAL A 19 6.35 -6.01 -20.49
CA VAL A 19 5.36 -7.09 -20.52
C VAL A 19 4.86 -7.30 -21.95
N GLY A 20 4.80 -8.55 -22.36
CA GLY A 20 4.35 -8.98 -23.68
C GLY A 20 2.83 -9.16 -23.77
N PRO A 21 2.33 -9.52 -24.95
CA PRO A 21 0.88 -9.57 -25.23
C PRO A 21 0.11 -10.61 -24.41
N ASP A 22 0.79 -11.68 -23.95
CA ASP A 22 0.18 -12.75 -23.14
C ASP A 22 0.44 -12.57 -21.64
N GLY A 23 0.91 -11.39 -21.22
CA GLY A 23 1.22 -11.08 -19.82
C GLY A 23 2.57 -11.62 -19.34
N GLU A 24 3.36 -12.17 -20.25
CA GLU A 24 4.70 -12.69 -19.95
C GLU A 24 5.68 -11.56 -19.66
N LEU A 25 6.50 -11.75 -18.64
CA LEU A 25 7.54 -10.81 -18.28
C LEU A 25 8.74 -10.95 -19.23
N ILE A 26 8.97 -9.95 -20.09
CA ILE A 26 10.07 -9.93 -21.05
C ILE A 26 11.36 -9.42 -20.40
N ALA A 27 11.27 -8.35 -19.63
CA ALA A 27 12.40 -7.80 -18.89
C ALA A 27 11.93 -7.10 -17.61
N ARG A 28 12.80 -7.09 -16.61
CA ARG A 28 12.62 -6.32 -15.38
C ARG A 28 13.91 -5.64 -14.97
N HIS A 29 13.78 -4.48 -14.37
CA HIS A 29 14.89 -3.80 -13.72
C HIS A 29 14.41 -3.09 -12.47
N SER A 30 15.29 -2.96 -11.47
CA SER A 30 15.02 -2.25 -10.24
C SER A 30 16.23 -1.42 -9.83
N GLN A 31 15.98 -0.19 -9.38
CA GLN A 31 16.99 0.69 -8.83
C GLN A 31 16.61 1.10 -7.42
N ALA A 32 17.44 0.72 -6.45
CA ALA A 32 17.28 1.10 -5.05
C ALA A 32 17.77 2.53 -4.79
N TYR A 33 17.15 3.17 -3.80
CA TYR A 33 17.56 4.47 -3.26
C TYR A 33 17.15 4.57 -1.78
N ARG A 34 17.64 5.62 -1.12
CA ARG A 34 17.37 5.83 0.31
C ARG A 34 16.25 6.83 0.53
N VAL A 35 15.59 6.71 1.67
CA VAL A 35 14.72 7.72 2.23
C VAL A 35 15.57 8.63 3.11
N ASP A 36 15.42 9.93 2.95
CA ASP A 36 16.05 10.91 3.84
C ASP A 36 15.21 11.05 5.10
N THR A 37 15.86 10.82 6.26
CA THR A 37 15.24 10.90 7.58
C THR A 37 16.00 11.90 8.46
N PRO A 38 15.86 13.21 8.19
CA PRO A 38 16.70 14.24 8.84
C PRO A 38 16.46 14.38 10.34
N ARG A 39 15.30 13.93 10.84
CA ARG A 39 14.94 13.90 12.27
C ARG A 39 14.05 12.68 12.56
N PRO A 40 13.94 12.23 13.82
CA PRO A 40 12.96 11.20 14.18
C PRO A 40 11.55 11.57 13.73
N GLY A 41 10.86 10.62 13.08
CA GLY A 41 9.52 10.82 12.53
C GLY A 41 9.45 11.64 11.22
N TRP A 42 10.57 12.12 10.69
CA TRP A 42 10.64 12.80 9.40
C TRP A 42 11.07 11.84 8.30
N ALA A 43 10.41 11.92 7.15
CA ALA A 43 10.75 11.11 5.98
C ALA A 43 10.44 11.88 4.69
N GLU A 44 11.46 12.13 3.89
CA GLU A 44 11.36 12.96 2.69
C GLU A 44 12.26 12.45 1.56
N GLN A 45 11.93 12.81 0.32
CA GLN A 45 12.71 12.43 -0.87
C GLN A 45 12.66 13.52 -1.93
N TRP A 46 13.81 13.80 -2.55
CA TRP A 46 13.90 14.66 -3.71
C TRP A 46 13.37 13.95 -4.97
N PRO A 47 12.52 14.59 -5.80
CA PRO A 47 11.89 13.94 -6.95
C PRO A 47 12.88 13.54 -8.04
N GLN A 48 14.05 14.15 -8.09
CA GLN A 48 15.10 13.77 -9.04
C GLN A 48 15.53 12.31 -8.87
N VAL A 49 15.56 11.81 -7.63
CA VAL A 49 15.90 10.40 -7.34
C VAL A 49 14.94 9.46 -8.04
N TRP A 50 13.65 9.76 -8.02
CA TRP A 50 12.62 8.97 -8.69
C TRP A 50 12.71 9.07 -10.21
N LEU A 51 12.87 10.29 -10.73
CA LEU A 51 12.97 10.52 -12.16
C LEU A 51 14.18 9.79 -12.77
N ASP A 52 15.35 9.87 -12.14
CA ASP A 52 16.57 9.19 -12.59
C ASP A 52 16.41 7.67 -12.54
N ALA A 53 15.77 7.15 -11.48
CA ALA A 53 15.50 5.72 -11.35
C ALA A 53 14.50 5.22 -12.42
N VAL A 54 13.46 5.99 -12.76
CA VAL A 54 12.55 5.66 -13.85
C VAL A 54 13.30 5.58 -15.19
N TYR A 55 14.12 6.59 -15.50
CA TYR A 55 14.95 6.56 -16.71
C TYR A 55 15.87 5.35 -16.76
N ALA A 56 16.57 5.06 -15.67
CA ALA A 56 17.49 3.94 -15.60
C ALA A 56 16.78 2.59 -15.76
N CYS A 57 15.66 2.38 -15.03
CA CYS A 57 14.93 1.12 -15.05
C CYS A 57 14.29 0.85 -16.42
N VAL A 58 13.62 1.84 -17.02
CA VAL A 58 12.99 1.67 -18.32
C VAL A 58 14.03 1.47 -19.42
N ALA A 59 15.10 2.28 -19.45
CA ALA A 59 16.19 2.10 -20.43
C ALA A 59 16.86 0.72 -20.32
N ALA A 60 17.06 0.19 -19.11
CA ALA A 60 17.59 -1.15 -18.92
C ALA A 60 16.65 -2.23 -19.47
N CYS A 61 15.33 -2.11 -19.24
CA CYS A 61 14.34 -3.06 -19.78
C CYS A 61 14.31 -3.04 -21.32
N THR A 62 14.29 -1.86 -21.95
CA THR A 62 14.26 -1.71 -23.41
C THR A 62 15.54 -2.24 -24.06
N ALA A 63 16.70 -1.93 -23.47
CA ALA A 63 18.01 -2.43 -23.96
C ALA A 63 18.11 -3.96 -23.86
N ALA A 64 17.60 -4.56 -22.77
CA ALA A 64 17.63 -6.02 -22.58
C ALA A 64 16.72 -6.74 -23.58
N ALA A 65 15.57 -6.18 -23.90
CA ALA A 65 14.57 -6.82 -24.76
C ALA A 65 14.93 -6.78 -26.26
N LYS A 66 15.75 -5.82 -26.70
CA LYS A 66 16.17 -5.63 -28.11
C LYS A 66 14.99 -5.57 -29.09
N LEU A 67 13.88 -4.96 -28.68
CA LEU A 67 12.67 -4.76 -29.48
C LEU A 67 12.78 -3.50 -30.32
N ASP A 68 12.00 -3.43 -31.41
CA ASP A 68 11.76 -2.17 -32.09
C ASP A 68 10.98 -1.24 -31.14
N PRO A 69 11.47 -0.01 -30.86
CA PRO A 69 10.79 0.96 -29.99
C PRO A 69 9.31 1.18 -30.34
N GLY A 70 8.93 1.10 -31.62
CA GLY A 70 7.54 1.23 -32.08
C GLY A 70 6.63 0.06 -31.70
N GLN A 71 7.16 -1.04 -31.21
CA GLN A 71 6.38 -2.16 -30.68
C GLN A 71 5.86 -1.91 -29.25
N ILE A 72 6.45 -0.96 -28.51
CA ILE A 72 6.02 -0.59 -27.16
C ILE A 72 4.95 0.49 -27.27
N LYS A 73 3.71 0.17 -26.87
CA LYS A 73 2.51 1.00 -27.15
C LYS A 73 2.20 2.00 -26.06
N ALA A 74 2.45 1.64 -24.81
CA ALA A 74 2.13 2.50 -23.68
C ALA A 74 3.09 2.28 -22.50
N LEU A 75 3.24 3.34 -21.71
CA LEU A 75 3.95 3.36 -20.42
C LEU A 75 2.99 3.89 -19.35
N CYS A 76 2.90 3.19 -18.22
CA CYS A 76 2.13 3.60 -17.06
C CYS A 76 3.02 3.66 -15.83
N VAL A 77 2.93 4.75 -15.05
CA VAL A 77 3.72 4.97 -13.85
C VAL A 77 2.83 4.91 -12.61
N SER A 78 3.09 3.96 -11.74
CA SER A 78 2.58 3.86 -10.38
C SER A 78 3.54 4.58 -9.43
N SER A 79 3.03 5.12 -8.32
CA SER A 79 3.90 5.70 -7.30
C SER A 79 3.36 5.57 -5.89
N LEU A 80 4.29 5.56 -4.92
CA LEU A 80 3.97 5.80 -3.52
C LEU A 80 3.18 7.11 -3.39
N TYR A 81 2.24 7.18 -2.45
CA TYR A 81 1.55 8.42 -2.12
C TYR A 81 1.17 8.51 -0.63
N GLY A 82 0.30 9.47 -0.24
CA GLY A 82 0.10 9.88 1.16
C GLY A 82 1.09 10.99 1.56
N GLY A 83 1.76 11.58 0.56
CA GLY A 83 2.73 12.65 0.75
C GLY A 83 2.15 14.06 0.56
N SER A 84 3.00 15.06 0.84
CA SER A 84 2.67 16.48 0.63
C SER A 84 2.43 16.87 -0.83
N GLY A 85 2.81 16.00 -1.77
CA GLY A 85 3.18 16.40 -3.10
C GLY A 85 4.55 17.09 -3.14
N ILE A 86 5.10 17.21 -4.31
CA ILE A 86 6.33 17.93 -4.61
C ILE A 86 5.95 19.38 -4.87
N PRO A 87 6.36 20.36 -4.04
CA PRO A 87 6.15 21.76 -4.35
C PRO A 87 7.05 22.16 -5.50
N VAL A 88 6.45 22.59 -6.61
CA VAL A 88 7.16 23.05 -7.81
C VAL A 88 6.75 24.46 -8.20
N ASN A 89 7.68 25.22 -8.80
CA ASN A 89 7.38 26.53 -9.38
C ASN A 89 6.71 26.40 -10.78
N GLU A 90 6.52 27.52 -11.49
CA GLU A 90 5.92 27.53 -12.83
C GLU A 90 6.74 26.79 -13.90
N ALA A 91 8.07 26.66 -13.68
CA ALA A 91 8.97 25.90 -14.54
C ALA A 91 9.06 24.41 -14.15
N ILE A 92 8.23 23.96 -13.20
CA ILE A 92 8.21 22.61 -12.62
C ILE A 92 9.56 22.26 -11.95
N GLU A 93 10.30 23.24 -11.48
CA GLU A 93 11.49 23.04 -10.67
C GLU A 93 11.08 22.73 -9.23
N PRO A 94 11.59 21.65 -8.61
CA PRO A 94 11.28 21.29 -7.23
C PRO A 94 11.86 22.32 -6.25
N LEU A 95 11.03 22.82 -5.34
CA LEU A 95 11.40 23.81 -4.33
C LEU A 95 11.73 23.19 -2.98
N HIS A 96 11.24 21.98 -2.74
CA HIS A 96 11.41 21.23 -1.49
C HIS A 96 11.25 19.74 -1.77
N PRO A 97 11.89 18.83 -1.00
CA PRO A 97 11.60 17.42 -1.12
C PRO A 97 10.13 17.11 -0.80
N CYS A 98 9.61 16.04 -1.38
CA CYS A 98 8.29 15.52 -1.04
C CYS A 98 8.33 14.88 0.35
N LEU A 99 7.45 15.30 1.26
CA LEU A 99 7.20 14.61 2.52
C LEU A 99 6.38 13.38 2.20
N ILE A 100 6.92 12.17 2.41
CA ILE A 100 6.27 10.92 1.98
C ILE A 100 5.29 10.38 3.03
N TRP A 101 4.58 9.29 2.74
CA TRP A 101 3.49 8.74 3.56
C TRP A 101 3.87 8.42 5.01
N MET A 102 5.12 8.03 5.26
CA MET A 102 5.63 7.68 6.60
C MET A 102 6.09 8.89 7.42
N ASP A 103 6.10 10.10 6.83
CA ASP A 103 6.45 11.34 7.54
C ASP A 103 5.37 11.74 8.55
N ARG A 104 5.78 12.00 9.78
CA ARG A 104 4.90 12.31 10.90
C ARG A 104 5.05 13.74 11.44
N ARG A 105 5.79 14.62 10.74
CA ARG A 105 6.05 15.99 11.22
C ARG A 105 4.81 16.88 11.33
N ALA A 106 3.69 16.52 10.70
CA ALA A 106 2.46 17.31 10.66
C ALA A 106 1.50 17.05 11.86
N GLU A 107 1.96 16.49 12.96
CA GLU A 107 1.16 16.19 14.16
C GLU A 107 0.47 17.45 14.76
N ALA A 108 1.17 18.60 14.76
CA ALA A 108 0.59 19.85 15.25
C ALA A 108 -0.58 20.32 14.35
N GLN A 109 -0.44 20.15 13.03
CA GLN A 109 -1.51 20.46 12.06
C GLN A 109 -2.70 19.52 12.22
N VAL A 110 -2.47 18.23 12.48
CA VAL A 110 -3.53 17.26 12.80
C VAL A 110 -4.32 17.72 14.04
N THR A 111 -3.61 18.07 15.12
CA THR A 111 -4.25 18.56 16.36
C THR A 111 -5.07 19.82 16.11
N HIS A 112 -4.53 20.77 15.35
CA HIS A 112 -5.24 22.01 14.99
C HIS A 112 -6.50 21.73 14.17
N ILE A 113 -6.42 20.88 13.13
CA ILE A 113 -7.58 20.52 12.30
C ILE A 113 -8.65 19.84 13.15
N GLN A 114 -8.25 18.93 14.03
CA GLN A 114 -9.19 18.22 14.91
C GLN A 114 -9.92 19.16 15.89
N ALA A 115 -9.30 20.27 16.28
CA ALA A 115 -9.89 21.27 17.17
C ALA A 115 -10.79 22.28 16.46
N GLU A 116 -10.46 22.67 15.22
CA GLU A 116 -11.05 23.83 14.54
C GLU A 116 -12.00 23.44 13.39
N GLN A 117 -11.93 22.20 12.86
CA GLN A 117 -12.70 21.81 11.69
C GLN A 117 -13.87 20.89 12.04
N ASP A 118 -14.92 20.95 11.24
CA ASP A 118 -16.02 19.99 11.26
C ASP A 118 -15.54 18.65 10.68
N LEU A 119 -15.10 17.75 11.56
CA LEU A 119 -14.55 16.44 11.18
C LEU A 119 -15.59 15.55 10.48
N ALA A 120 -16.87 15.65 10.88
CA ALA A 120 -17.93 14.88 10.26
C ALA A 120 -18.16 15.32 8.81
N ARG A 121 -18.11 16.63 8.56
CA ARG A 121 -18.21 17.19 7.21
C ARG A 121 -16.98 16.82 6.36
N LEU A 122 -15.77 16.95 6.91
CA LEU A 122 -14.52 16.55 6.24
C LEU A 122 -14.60 15.08 5.82
N GLN A 123 -15.00 14.21 6.74
CA GLN A 123 -15.14 12.79 6.51
C GLN A 123 -16.21 12.45 5.46
N ALA A 124 -17.37 13.12 5.50
CA ALA A 124 -18.46 12.92 4.54
C ALA A 124 -18.05 13.30 3.09
N ILE A 125 -17.22 14.34 2.93
CA ILE A 125 -16.77 14.80 1.63
C ILE A 125 -15.61 13.94 1.11
N THR A 126 -14.63 13.66 1.96
CA THR A 126 -13.35 13.07 1.52
C THR A 126 -13.28 11.56 1.69
N GLY A 127 -14.21 10.95 2.43
CA GLY A 127 -14.20 9.53 2.78
C GLY A 127 -13.07 9.14 3.75
N ASN A 128 -12.36 10.12 4.35
CA ASN A 128 -11.18 9.88 5.16
C ASN A 128 -11.18 10.71 6.43
N GLY A 129 -10.43 10.26 7.44
CA GLY A 129 -10.20 10.98 8.68
C GLY A 129 -9.05 12.00 8.58
N VAL A 130 -8.55 12.41 9.76
CA VAL A 130 -7.42 13.35 9.90
C VAL A 130 -6.29 12.65 10.63
N ASP A 131 -5.18 12.46 9.94
CA ASP A 131 -3.94 11.86 10.44
C ASP A 131 -2.74 12.43 9.68
N SER A 132 -1.56 12.40 10.27
CA SER A 132 -0.33 12.83 9.61
C SER A 132 0.10 11.93 8.43
N TYR A 133 -0.57 10.80 8.22
CA TYR A 133 -0.46 10.01 6.99
C TYR A 133 -0.88 10.80 5.75
N TYR A 134 -1.99 11.56 5.84
CA TYR A 134 -2.58 12.23 4.68
C TYR A 134 -1.77 13.44 4.20
N GLY A 135 -1.72 13.61 2.87
CA GLY A 135 -0.97 14.67 2.22
C GLY A 135 -1.40 16.08 2.62
N PHE A 136 -2.70 16.34 2.80
CA PHE A 136 -3.21 17.67 3.13
C PHE A 136 -2.67 18.22 4.46
N THR A 137 -2.41 17.38 5.46
CA THR A 137 -1.82 17.80 6.73
C THR A 137 -0.37 18.25 6.55
N LYS A 138 0.39 17.55 5.69
CA LYS A 138 1.76 17.90 5.31
C LYS A 138 1.82 19.17 4.43
N MET A 139 0.80 19.40 3.59
CA MET A 139 0.65 20.66 2.85
C MET A 139 0.48 21.84 3.80
N LEU A 140 -0.31 21.69 4.87
CA LEU A 140 -0.46 22.71 5.91
C LEU A 140 0.84 22.93 6.70
N TRP A 141 1.62 21.90 6.94
CA TRP A 141 2.94 22.02 7.52
C TRP A 141 3.86 22.85 6.61
N LEU A 142 3.94 22.56 5.30
CA LEU A 142 4.70 23.36 4.33
C LEU A 142 4.26 24.82 4.34
N LYS A 143 2.95 25.06 4.37
CA LYS A 143 2.38 26.42 4.42
C LYS A 143 2.85 27.21 5.65
N GLN A 144 2.88 26.57 6.83
CA GLN A 144 3.19 27.21 8.10
C GLN A 144 4.68 27.31 8.36
N GLU A 145 5.42 26.23 8.13
CA GLU A 145 6.84 26.12 8.48
C GLU A 145 7.78 26.54 7.36
N ARG A 146 7.30 26.55 6.11
CA ARG A 146 8.08 26.92 4.92
C ARG A 146 7.32 27.95 4.04
N PRO A 147 6.93 29.11 4.62
CA PRO A 147 6.13 30.10 3.90
C PRO A 147 6.86 30.71 2.70
N ASP A 148 8.19 30.69 2.68
CA ASP A 148 9.03 31.07 1.55
C ASP A 148 8.84 30.13 0.36
N ILE A 149 8.85 28.83 0.58
CA ILE A 149 8.59 27.77 -0.41
C ILE A 149 7.12 27.83 -0.87
N TRP A 150 6.20 27.91 0.10
CA TRP A 150 4.77 27.93 -0.19
C TRP A 150 4.37 29.06 -1.15
N ARG A 151 4.90 30.27 -0.96
CA ARG A 151 4.61 31.42 -1.84
C ARG A 151 5.11 31.26 -3.27
N GLN A 152 6.18 30.49 -3.48
CA GLN A 152 6.77 30.22 -4.78
C GLN A 152 6.14 29.00 -5.46
N THR A 153 5.41 28.18 -4.69
CA THR A 153 4.79 26.96 -5.21
C THR A 153 3.65 27.29 -6.18
N ARG A 154 3.72 26.69 -7.36
CA ARG A 154 2.66 26.77 -8.37
C ARG A 154 1.78 25.54 -8.35
N TRP A 155 2.38 24.34 -8.17
CA TRP A 155 1.67 23.07 -8.03
C TRP A 155 2.29 22.19 -6.96
N LEU A 156 1.44 21.32 -6.40
CA LEU A 156 1.84 20.21 -5.52
C LEU A 156 1.59 18.91 -6.29
N LEU A 157 2.66 18.32 -6.84
CA LEU A 157 2.58 17.17 -7.73
C LEU A 157 2.89 15.87 -7.00
N PRO A 158 2.08 14.80 -7.12
CA PRO A 158 2.50 13.47 -6.72
C PRO A 158 3.65 12.95 -7.58
N PRO A 159 4.41 11.93 -7.11
CA PRO A 159 5.60 11.46 -7.82
C PRO A 159 5.34 11.00 -9.26
N ASN A 160 4.25 10.25 -9.51
CA ASN A 160 3.87 9.85 -10.88
C ASN A 160 3.55 11.07 -11.76
N SER A 161 2.82 12.07 -11.25
CA SER A 161 2.51 13.27 -12.02
C SER A 161 3.75 14.10 -12.37
N TYR A 162 4.72 14.20 -11.44
CA TYR A 162 5.99 14.86 -11.70
C TYR A 162 6.79 14.15 -12.81
N VAL A 163 6.87 12.81 -12.75
CA VAL A 163 7.53 12.01 -13.78
C VAL A 163 6.77 12.11 -15.10
N ASN A 164 5.45 12.00 -15.10
CA ASN A 164 4.64 12.13 -16.31
C ASN A 164 4.84 13.48 -16.99
N HIS A 165 4.94 14.59 -16.22
CA HIS A 165 5.30 15.88 -16.77
C HIS A 165 6.69 15.86 -17.43
N ALA A 166 7.69 15.31 -16.77
CA ALA A 166 9.04 15.23 -17.35
C ALA A 166 9.08 14.41 -18.66
N LEU A 167 8.16 13.45 -18.82
CA LEU A 167 8.05 12.60 -19.99
C LEU A 167 7.24 13.24 -21.13
N THR A 168 6.20 14.02 -20.82
CA THR A 168 5.18 14.50 -21.79
C THR A 168 5.09 16.01 -21.92
N GLY A 169 5.55 16.78 -20.93
CA GLY A 169 5.34 18.23 -20.82
C GLY A 169 3.96 18.61 -20.25
N GLU A 170 3.08 17.66 -19.97
CA GLU A 170 1.72 17.88 -19.51
C GLU A 170 1.60 17.84 -17.98
N VAL A 171 0.79 18.72 -17.39
CA VAL A 171 0.47 18.72 -15.95
C VAL A 171 -0.91 18.12 -15.75
N ALA A 172 -0.97 16.96 -15.10
CA ALA A 172 -2.20 16.27 -14.73
C ALA A 172 -2.00 15.49 -13.44
N ILE A 173 -3.09 15.10 -12.79
CA ILE A 173 -3.11 14.21 -11.65
C ILE A 173 -4.20 13.14 -11.85
N ASP A 174 -3.93 11.92 -11.42
CA ASP A 174 -4.93 10.86 -11.42
C ASP A 174 -5.85 10.94 -10.19
N HIS A 175 -7.07 10.43 -10.33
CA HIS A 175 -8.06 10.46 -9.27
C HIS A 175 -7.64 9.68 -8.03
N SER A 176 -6.84 8.61 -8.15
CA SER A 176 -6.39 7.83 -6.99
C SER A 176 -5.39 8.62 -6.13
N SER A 177 -4.44 9.29 -6.78
CA SER A 177 -3.49 10.18 -6.11
C SER A 177 -4.20 11.39 -5.49
N ALA A 178 -5.12 12.02 -6.21
CA ALA A 178 -5.91 13.14 -5.70
C ALA A 178 -6.72 12.76 -4.46
N GLY A 179 -7.39 11.61 -4.49
CA GLY A 179 -8.16 11.09 -3.35
C GLY A 179 -7.29 10.70 -2.15
N ASN A 180 -6.11 10.16 -2.39
CA ASN A 180 -5.18 9.77 -1.32
C ASN A 180 -4.52 10.97 -0.61
N ILE A 181 -4.55 12.18 -1.18
CA ILE A 181 -4.21 13.41 -0.45
C ILE A 181 -5.08 13.56 0.80
N GLY A 182 -6.34 13.11 0.74
CA GLY A 182 -7.32 13.25 1.82
C GLY A 182 -8.00 14.62 1.78
N GLY A 183 -8.20 15.26 2.87
CA GLY A 183 -8.97 16.47 3.21
C GLY A 183 -9.32 17.54 2.18
N VAL A 184 -8.86 17.45 0.94
CA VAL A 184 -9.07 18.47 -0.12
C VAL A 184 -9.78 17.94 -1.38
N TYR A 185 -10.07 16.64 -1.43
CA TYR A 185 -10.68 15.99 -2.58
C TYR A 185 -12.06 15.42 -2.23
N ASP A 186 -13.08 15.76 -3.02
CA ASP A 186 -14.41 15.19 -2.92
C ASP A 186 -14.43 13.83 -3.61
N ILE A 187 -14.55 12.77 -2.80
CA ILE A 187 -14.46 11.40 -3.27
C ILE A 187 -15.68 10.96 -4.10
N VAL A 188 -16.81 11.64 -3.93
CA VAL A 188 -18.07 11.36 -4.65
C VAL A 188 -18.13 12.16 -5.94
N ALA A 189 -17.86 13.47 -5.86
CA ALA A 189 -17.86 14.36 -7.01
C ALA A 189 -16.66 14.13 -7.96
N ARG A 190 -15.63 13.41 -7.49
CA ARG A 190 -14.38 13.18 -8.24
C ARG A 190 -13.69 14.48 -8.66
N ALA A 191 -13.63 15.44 -7.74
CA ALA A 191 -13.13 16.78 -7.97
C ALA A 191 -12.45 17.35 -6.72
N TRP A 192 -11.69 18.41 -6.90
CA TRP A 192 -11.20 19.20 -5.78
C TRP A 192 -12.37 19.82 -5.02
N SER A 193 -12.36 19.69 -3.70
CA SER A 193 -13.42 20.26 -2.84
C SER A 193 -13.11 21.71 -2.50
N GLU A 194 -13.69 22.65 -3.24
CA GLU A 194 -13.52 24.08 -2.94
C GLU A 194 -13.91 24.43 -1.49
N PRO A 195 -15.02 23.89 -0.91
CA PRO A 195 -15.34 24.14 0.48
C PRO A 195 -14.26 23.70 1.46
N MET A 196 -13.61 22.55 1.20
CA MET A 196 -12.55 22.03 2.08
C MET A 196 -11.23 22.76 1.86
N LEU A 197 -10.87 23.06 0.62
CA LEU A 197 -9.70 23.88 0.29
C LEU A 197 -9.79 25.25 1.00
N SER A 198 -10.96 25.90 0.92
CA SER A 198 -11.22 27.17 1.60
C SER A 198 -11.14 27.05 3.12
N ALA A 199 -11.77 26.04 3.71
CA ALA A 199 -11.76 25.80 5.16
C ALA A 199 -10.35 25.56 5.71
N LEU A 200 -9.49 24.87 4.95
CA LEU A 200 -8.09 24.62 5.27
C LEU A 200 -7.16 25.76 4.84
N GLY A 201 -7.70 26.75 4.11
CA GLY A 201 -6.92 27.89 3.59
C GLY A 201 -5.86 27.46 2.58
N ILE A 202 -6.11 26.43 1.79
CA ILE A 202 -5.25 25.96 0.70
C ILE A 202 -5.80 26.54 -0.62
N ASP A 203 -4.97 27.25 -1.38
CA ASP A 203 -5.36 27.82 -2.65
C ASP A 203 -5.57 26.70 -3.69
N ALA A 204 -6.74 26.63 -4.32
CA ALA A 204 -7.07 25.65 -5.35
C ALA A 204 -6.10 25.67 -6.54
N ARG A 205 -5.43 26.79 -6.81
CA ARG A 205 -4.42 26.91 -7.87
C ARG A 205 -3.17 26.05 -7.65
N LEU A 206 -2.94 25.58 -6.41
CA LEU A 206 -1.84 24.66 -6.09
C LEU A 206 -2.14 23.22 -6.54
N MET A 207 -3.39 22.91 -6.82
CA MET A 207 -3.82 21.60 -7.30
C MET A 207 -3.85 21.58 -8.83
N PRO A 208 -3.34 20.50 -9.48
CA PRO A 208 -3.50 20.33 -10.91
C PRO A 208 -4.98 20.35 -11.31
N ALA A 209 -5.33 21.19 -12.30
CA ALA A 209 -6.71 21.32 -12.74
C ALA A 209 -7.20 20.13 -13.58
N ARG A 210 -6.26 19.41 -14.25
CA ARG A 210 -6.57 18.26 -15.09
C ARG A 210 -6.54 16.99 -14.26
N LEU A 211 -7.74 16.53 -13.87
CA LEU A 211 -7.96 15.25 -13.20
C LEU A 211 -8.25 14.17 -14.23
N LEU A 212 -7.60 13.02 -14.15
CA LEU A 212 -7.70 11.93 -15.11
C LEU A 212 -7.99 10.59 -14.42
N HIS A 213 -8.64 9.67 -15.13
CA HIS A 213 -8.61 8.27 -14.75
C HIS A 213 -7.21 7.69 -14.99
N ALA A 214 -6.83 6.69 -14.22
CA ALA A 214 -5.48 6.14 -14.24
C ALA A 214 -5.07 5.53 -15.60
N ASP A 215 -6.04 5.04 -16.36
CA ASP A 215 -5.90 4.48 -17.71
C ASP A 215 -6.01 5.50 -18.84
N GLU A 216 -6.26 6.79 -18.53
CA GLU A 216 -6.27 7.84 -19.52
C GLU A 216 -4.85 8.31 -19.88
N VAL A 217 -4.67 8.69 -21.13
CA VAL A 217 -3.40 9.19 -21.66
C VAL A 217 -3.18 10.64 -21.23
N VAL A 218 -2.09 10.90 -20.50
CA VAL A 218 -1.62 12.24 -20.16
C VAL A 218 -1.14 12.96 -21.40
N GLY A 219 -0.29 12.28 -22.17
CA GLY A 219 0.31 12.80 -23.40
C GLY A 219 1.19 11.76 -24.09
N GLY A 220 1.73 12.11 -25.23
CA GLY A 220 2.75 11.34 -25.92
C GLY A 220 4.14 11.63 -25.38
N LEU A 221 4.99 10.62 -25.36
CA LEU A 221 6.39 10.72 -24.94
C LEU A 221 7.16 11.73 -25.83
N LEU A 222 7.79 12.71 -25.21
CA LEU A 222 8.60 13.72 -25.90
C LEU A 222 9.87 13.12 -26.53
N PRO A 223 10.44 13.69 -27.61
CA PRO A 223 11.61 13.14 -28.30
C PRO A 223 12.83 12.95 -27.39
N GLY A 224 13.13 13.90 -26.50
CA GLY A 224 14.27 13.81 -25.58
C GLY A 224 14.15 12.66 -24.59
N PRO A 225 13.07 12.59 -23.79
CA PRO A 225 12.76 11.43 -22.96
C PRO A 225 12.73 10.11 -23.73
N ALA A 226 12.10 10.07 -24.90
CA ALA A 226 12.03 8.86 -25.74
C ALA A 226 13.42 8.31 -26.07
N ALA A 227 14.33 9.16 -26.50
CA ALA A 227 15.72 8.76 -26.80
C ALA A 227 16.43 8.20 -25.56
N ARG A 228 16.22 8.80 -24.38
CA ARG A 228 16.83 8.31 -23.11
C ARG A 228 16.27 6.95 -22.68
N LEU A 229 14.98 6.70 -22.92
CA LEU A 229 14.28 5.47 -22.52
C LEU A 229 14.42 4.33 -23.56
N GLY A 230 14.93 4.61 -24.76
CA GLY A 230 14.94 3.65 -25.87
C GLY A 230 13.53 3.35 -26.41
N LEU A 231 12.63 4.35 -26.39
CA LEU A 231 11.24 4.28 -26.83
C LEU A 231 11.00 5.18 -28.05
N ALA A 232 9.87 4.97 -28.73
CA ALA A 232 9.47 5.84 -29.81
C ALA A 232 8.87 7.15 -29.27
N PRO A 233 9.18 8.32 -29.87
CA PRO A 233 8.44 9.54 -29.61
C PRO A 233 6.94 9.33 -29.86
N GLY A 234 6.09 9.91 -29.01
CA GLY A 234 4.63 9.74 -29.10
C GLY A 234 4.10 8.45 -28.45
N THR A 235 4.95 7.56 -27.90
CA THR A 235 4.47 6.43 -27.06
C THR A 235 3.55 6.98 -25.97
N ALA A 236 2.36 6.37 -25.80
CA ALA A 236 1.36 6.85 -24.85
C ALA A 236 1.88 6.74 -23.41
N VAL A 237 1.79 7.82 -22.65
CA VAL A 237 2.07 7.87 -21.20
C VAL A 237 0.75 8.04 -20.46
N LEU A 238 0.40 7.08 -19.60
CA LEU A 238 -0.85 7.08 -18.84
C LEU A 238 -0.72 7.89 -17.56
N ALA A 239 -1.87 8.32 -17.02
CA ALA A 239 -1.93 9.03 -15.75
C ALA A 239 -1.34 8.19 -14.60
N GLY A 240 -1.59 6.88 -14.61
CA GLY A 240 -1.10 5.98 -13.57
C GLY A 240 -1.84 6.19 -12.25
N GLY A 241 -1.19 5.87 -11.12
CA GLY A 241 -1.84 6.05 -9.83
C GLY A 241 -1.09 5.46 -8.65
N VAL A 242 -1.80 5.38 -7.51
CA VAL A 242 -1.24 4.94 -6.23
C VAL A 242 -0.84 3.45 -6.27
N ASP A 243 0.37 3.16 -5.81
CA ASP A 243 1.01 1.84 -5.77
C ASP A 243 0.14 0.75 -5.13
N ALA A 244 -0.49 1.05 -3.99
CA ALA A 244 -1.35 0.09 -3.29
C ALA A 244 -2.56 -0.33 -4.15
N ALA A 245 -3.19 0.60 -4.90
CA ALA A 245 -4.28 0.28 -5.80
C ALA A 245 -3.81 -0.48 -7.04
N MET A 246 -2.62 -0.16 -7.57
CA MET A 246 -1.99 -0.91 -8.67
C MET A 246 -1.63 -2.33 -8.26
N ALA A 247 -1.05 -2.53 -7.07
CA ALA A 247 -0.75 -3.86 -6.54
C ALA A 247 -2.02 -4.68 -6.31
N THR A 248 -3.10 -4.03 -5.84
CA THR A 248 -4.42 -4.67 -5.66
C THR A 248 -4.98 -5.14 -7.00
N LEU A 249 -4.87 -4.29 -8.04
CA LEU A 249 -5.27 -4.64 -9.39
C LEU A 249 -4.49 -5.83 -9.94
N ALA A 250 -3.16 -5.80 -9.77
CA ALA A 250 -2.29 -6.90 -10.13
C ALA A 250 -2.62 -8.20 -9.37
N ALA A 251 -3.18 -8.09 -8.17
CA ALA A 251 -3.67 -9.22 -7.38
C ALA A 251 -5.05 -9.74 -7.83
N GLY A 252 -5.60 -9.24 -8.94
CA GLY A 252 -6.88 -9.69 -9.50
C GLY A 252 -8.10 -9.05 -8.84
N VAL A 253 -7.92 -8.02 -8.03
CA VAL A 253 -9.02 -7.26 -7.41
C VAL A 253 -9.46 -6.17 -8.39
N SER A 254 -10.43 -6.50 -9.22
CA SER A 254 -10.89 -5.69 -10.37
C SER A 254 -12.36 -5.25 -10.27
N ARG A 255 -13.10 -5.77 -9.30
CA ARG A 255 -14.54 -5.47 -9.08
C ARG A 255 -14.90 -5.47 -7.59
N PRO A 256 -16.01 -4.82 -7.21
CA PRO A 256 -16.54 -4.88 -5.85
C PRO A 256 -16.73 -6.33 -5.34
N GLY A 257 -16.45 -6.52 -4.06
CA GLY A 257 -16.46 -7.81 -3.38
C GLY A 257 -15.11 -8.53 -3.39
N LYS A 258 -14.28 -8.36 -4.41
CA LYS A 258 -12.91 -8.90 -4.41
C LYS A 258 -12.02 -8.18 -3.42
N HIS A 259 -11.14 -8.94 -2.75
CA HIS A 259 -10.25 -8.41 -1.72
C HIS A 259 -8.91 -9.16 -1.68
N VAL A 260 -7.89 -8.48 -1.18
CA VAL A 260 -6.52 -8.98 -1.10
C VAL A 260 -5.87 -8.63 0.24
N ALA A 261 -5.06 -9.53 0.78
CA ALA A 261 -4.13 -9.27 1.86
C ALA A 261 -2.69 -9.26 1.31
N MET A 262 -2.06 -8.11 1.36
CA MET A 262 -0.66 -7.93 1.00
C MET A 262 0.18 -8.00 2.28
N ILE A 263 0.88 -9.12 2.52
CA ILE A 263 1.60 -9.39 3.76
C ILE A 263 3.09 -9.46 3.45
N GLY A 264 3.73 -8.32 3.56
CA GLY A 264 5.18 -8.12 3.54
C GLY A 264 5.71 -7.77 4.94
N THR A 265 6.62 -6.82 5.06
CA THR A 265 7.09 -6.25 6.34
C THR A 265 5.91 -5.75 7.18
N SER A 266 5.01 -5.00 6.57
CA SER A 266 3.68 -4.62 7.08
C SER A 266 2.60 -5.48 6.43
N MET A 267 1.34 -5.30 6.86
CA MET A 267 0.19 -5.91 6.22
C MET A 267 -0.75 -4.82 5.73
N CYS A 268 -1.30 -5.01 4.53
CA CYS A 268 -2.37 -4.19 3.99
C CYS A 268 -3.47 -5.12 3.49
N TRP A 269 -4.70 -4.93 3.97
CA TRP A 269 -5.88 -5.56 3.42
C TRP A 269 -6.65 -4.54 2.61
N GLY A 270 -6.86 -4.83 1.32
CA GLY A 270 -7.53 -3.93 0.39
C GLY A 270 -8.70 -4.59 -0.31
N TYR A 271 -9.72 -3.80 -0.61
CA TYR A 271 -10.92 -4.24 -1.31
C TYR A 271 -11.50 -3.11 -2.15
N LEU A 272 -12.38 -3.49 -3.08
CA LEU A 272 -13.14 -2.53 -3.88
C LEU A 272 -14.57 -2.40 -3.40
N ASP A 273 -15.04 -1.15 -3.35
CA ASP A 273 -16.41 -0.79 -3.06
C ASP A 273 -16.88 0.36 -3.96
N ARG A 274 -18.16 0.68 -3.84
CA ARG A 274 -18.81 1.85 -4.48
C ARG A 274 -19.01 3.02 -3.52
N GLN A 275 -18.85 2.79 -2.23
CA GLN A 275 -19.06 3.78 -1.17
C GLN A 275 -17.88 3.78 -0.21
N ALA A 276 -17.42 4.98 0.17
CA ALA A 276 -16.45 5.15 1.23
C ALA A 276 -17.17 5.27 2.58
N ASP A 277 -16.72 4.48 3.54
CA ASP A 277 -17.15 4.63 4.94
C ASP A 277 -15.93 4.79 5.85
N ALA A 278 -15.57 6.03 6.12
CA ALA A 278 -14.43 6.35 6.97
C ALA A 278 -14.68 6.15 8.49
N ARG A 279 -15.90 5.82 8.92
CA ARG A 279 -16.24 5.59 10.33
C ARG A 279 -15.44 4.44 10.94
N HIS A 280 -14.99 3.51 10.12
CA HIS A 280 -14.20 2.33 10.52
C HIS A 280 -12.69 2.52 10.50
N GLY A 281 -12.21 3.74 10.26
CA GLY A 281 -10.78 4.06 10.29
C GLY A 281 -9.97 3.46 9.12
N LEU A 282 -10.62 3.14 8.00
CA LEU A 282 -9.96 2.72 6.77
C LEU A 282 -9.61 3.92 5.90
N VAL A 283 -8.60 3.77 5.05
CA VAL A 283 -8.23 4.77 4.04
C VAL A 283 -8.97 4.45 2.76
N SER A 284 -9.63 5.45 2.17
CA SER A 284 -10.42 5.28 0.94
C SER A 284 -10.05 6.32 -0.11
N PHE A 285 -9.92 5.90 -1.36
CA PHE A 285 -9.71 6.77 -2.51
C PHE A 285 -10.18 6.09 -3.80
N PRO A 286 -10.34 6.85 -4.92
CA PRO A 286 -10.68 6.27 -6.21
C PRO A 286 -9.74 5.15 -6.62
N HIS A 287 -10.30 4.03 -7.10
CA HIS A 287 -9.48 2.95 -7.63
C HIS A 287 -8.89 3.33 -8.99
N VAL A 288 -7.78 2.70 -9.35
CA VAL A 288 -7.08 2.91 -10.63
C VAL A 288 -7.78 2.25 -11.83
N TYR A 289 -8.82 1.43 -11.59
CA TYR A 289 -9.59 0.76 -12.63
C TYR A 289 -11.08 0.81 -12.30
N GLY A 290 -11.93 0.83 -13.34
CA GLY A 290 -13.40 0.79 -13.20
C GLY A 290 -14.10 2.15 -13.21
N GLY A 291 -13.39 3.23 -13.55
CA GLY A 291 -13.93 4.58 -13.75
C GLY A 291 -14.53 5.18 -12.47
N ASP A 292 -15.58 6.00 -12.63
CA ASP A 292 -16.18 6.81 -11.56
C ASP A 292 -16.84 6.03 -10.42
N ARG A 293 -16.99 4.71 -10.55
CA ARG A 293 -17.85 3.90 -9.67
C ARG A 293 -17.10 3.04 -8.68
N GLN A 294 -15.77 3.02 -8.72
CA GLN A 294 -14.99 2.16 -7.83
C GLN A 294 -14.11 2.97 -6.91
N LEU A 295 -14.21 2.64 -5.64
CA LEU A 295 -13.34 3.09 -4.58
C LEU A 295 -12.47 1.93 -4.11
N TYR A 296 -11.22 2.22 -3.87
CA TYR A 296 -10.31 1.35 -3.16
C TYR A 296 -10.31 1.76 -1.69
N SER A 297 -10.61 0.81 -0.82
CA SER A 297 -10.49 0.99 0.62
C SER A 297 -9.48 0.00 1.18
N PHE A 298 -8.66 0.44 2.11
CA PHE A 298 -7.70 -0.45 2.74
C PHE A 298 -7.49 -0.12 4.22
N GLY A 299 -7.16 -1.15 4.95
CA GLY A 299 -6.67 -1.09 6.30
C GLY A 299 -5.38 -1.91 6.44
N GLY A 300 -4.69 -1.79 7.57
CA GLY A 300 -3.49 -2.60 7.72
C GLY A 300 -2.76 -2.41 9.04
N ALA A 301 -1.88 -3.38 9.34
CA ALA A 301 -0.99 -3.40 10.48
C ALA A 301 0.41 -2.91 10.10
N LEU A 302 1.04 -2.17 11.02
CA LEU A 302 2.39 -1.64 10.79
C LEU A 302 3.45 -2.73 10.77
N THR A 303 3.25 -3.81 11.54
CA THR A 303 4.19 -4.93 11.63
C THR A 303 3.49 -6.27 11.41
N ALA A 304 3.80 -6.94 10.33
CA ALA A 304 3.31 -8.27 9.98
C ALA A 304 4.47 -9.23 9.80
N GLY A 305 5.05 -9.34 8.59
CA GLY A 305 6.28 -10.08 8.40
C GLY A 305 7.43 -9.56 9.26
N ALA A 306 7.45 -8.26 9.60
CA ALA A 306 8.40 -7.71 10.56
C ALA A 306 8.27 -8.36 11.94
N SER A 307 7.06 -8.67 12.42
CA SER A 307 6.86 -9.40 13.68
C SER A 307 7.43 -10.82 13.61
N VAL A 308 7.28 -11.47 12.46
CA VAL A 308 7.84 -12.82 12.21
C VAL A 308 9.37 -12.77 12.15
N SER A 309 9.95 -11.80 11.43
CA SER A 309 11.41 -11.61 11.34
C SER A 309 11.99 -11.27 12.70
N TRP A 310 11.39 -10.33 13.44
CA TRP A 310 11.79 -9.99 14.80
C TRP A 310 11.80 -11.21 15.72
N PHE A 311 10.74 -12.05 15.67
CA PHE A 311 10.69 -13.24 16.50
C PHE A 311 11.81 -14.23 16.13
N ARG A 312 12.04 -14.46 14.84
CA ARG A 312 13.09 -15.33 14.33
C ARG A 312 14.49 -14.87 14.77
N GLU A 313 14.74 -13.57 14.72
CA GLU A 313 16.02 -12.97 15.09
C GLU A 313 16.27 -13.02 16.61
N GLN A 314 15.24 -12.76 17.43
CA GLN A 314 15.39 -12.65 18.88
C GLN A 314 15.22 -13.99 19.61
N PHE A 315 14.35 -14.87 19.11
CA PHE A 315 13.91 -16.09 19.78
C PHE A 315 13.99 -17.34 18.90
N GLY A 316 14.56 -17.25 17.71
CA GLY A 316 14.72 -18.37 16.78
C GLY A 316 15.51 -19.53 17.39
N LEU A 317 15.53 -20.65 16.67
CA LEU A 317 16.27 -21.85 17.11
C LEU A 317 17.77 -21.61 16.92
N ALA A 318 18.56 -21.87 17.97
CA ALA A 318 20.02 -21.94 17.84
C ALA A 318 20.44 -23.25 17.13
N GLU A 319 21.65 -23.27 16.54
CA GLU A 319 22.15 -24.44 15.81
C GLU A 319 22.08 -25.75 16.63
N GLY A 320 22.29 -25.68 17.96
CA GLY A 320 22.18 -26.84 18.85
C GLY A 320 20.75 -27.26 19.24
N GLU A 321 19.76 -26.47 18.88
CA GLU A 321 18.34 -26.74 19.13
C GLU A 321 17.62 -27.35 17.92
N LEU A 322 18.32 -27.45 16.77
CA LEU A 322 17.76 -28.05 15.56
C LEU A 322 17.54 -29.55 15.78
N PRO A 323 16.33 -30.06 15.50
CA PRO A 323 16.13 -31.50 15.44
C PRO A 323 17.00 -32.05 14.30
N SER A 324 17.87 -32.98 14.59
CA SER A 324 19.00 -33.57 13.90
C SER A 324 18.92 -33.87 12.37
N ALA A 325 18.35 -33.01 11.55
CA ALA A 325 18.53 -33.06 10.10
C ALA A 325 19.67 -32.09 9.75
N ALA A 326 20.87 -32.59 9.55
CA ALA A 326 22.01 -31.79 9.13
C ALA A 326 21.66 -31.00 7.84
N GLY A 327 21.59 -29.67 7.96
CA GLY A 327 21.35 -28.76 6.84
C GLY A 327 19.94 -28.17 6.72
N GLU A 328 19.01 -28.41 7.63
CA GLU A 328 17.71 -27.74 7.63
C GLU A 328 17.87 -26.26 8.02
N ASP A 329 17.23 -25.35 7.26
CA ASP A 329 17.14 -23.94 7.62
C ASP A 329 16.41 -23.80 8.99
N PRO A 330 17.00 -23.12 10.00
CA PRO A 330 16.37 -22.89 11.30
C PRO A 330 14.95 -22.31 11.23
N HIS A 331 14.67 -21.50 10.21
CA HIS A 331 13.35 -20.93 10.01
C HIS A 331 12.31 -21.96 9.57
N MET A 332 12.70 -22.89 8.70
CA MET A 332 11.83 -24.01 8.28
C MET A 332 11.58 -24.98 9.42
N ALA A 333 12.60 -25.25 10.24
CA ALA A 333 12.46 -26.08 11.43
C ALA A 333 11.47 -25.49 12.43
N LEU A 334 11.56 -24.19 12.71
CA LEU A 334 10.64 -23.50 13.61
C LEU A 334 9.19 -23.52 13.08
N GLU A 335 9.01 -23.33 11.80
CA GLU A 335 7.70 -23.40 11.15
C GLU A 335 7.08 -24.81 11.24
N ARG A 336 7.89 -25.84 11.02
CA ARG A 336 7.47 -27.24 11.16
C ARG A 336 7.08 -27.58 12.60
N LEU A 337 7.82 -27.08 13.60
CA LEU A 337 7.47 -27.26 15.02
C LEU A 337 6.17 -26.52 15.37
N ALA A 338 6.00 -25.29 14.88
CA ALA A 338 4.78 -24.52 15.08
C ALA A 338 3.54 -25.15 14.43
N ALA A 339 3.72 -25.87 13.32
CA ALA A 339 2.63 -26.62 12.68
C ALA A 339 2.10 -27.77 13.56
N GLN A 340 2.90 -28.27 14.50
CA GLN A 340 2.49 -29.33 15.44
C GLN A 340 1.75 -28.77 16.67
N VAL A 341 1.86 -27.48 16.95
CA VAL A 341 1.13 -26.82 18.02
C VAL A 341 -0.35 -26.74 17.67
N ALA A 342 -1.21 -26.99 18.63
CA ALA A 342 -2.66 -26.90 18.42
C ALA A 342 -3.08 -25.49 17.95
N ALA A 343 -4.10 -25.44 17.09
CA ALA A 343 -4.67 -24.18 16.62
C ALA A 343 -5.07 -23.28 17.81
N GLY A 344 -4.76 -21.98 17.72
CA GLY A 344 -4.96 -21.02 18.78
C GLY A 344 -3.85 -21.05 19.86
N SER A 345 -2.69 -21.65 19.54
CA SER A 345 -1.47 -21.63 20.37
C SER A 345 -1.72 -21.96 21.86
N GLU A 346 -2.66 -22.88 22.12
CA GLU A 346 -3.11 -23.27 23.47
C GLU A 346 -3.60 -22.10 24.35
N GLY A 347 -4.21 -21.08 23.72
CA GLY A 347 -4.74 -19.88 24.39
C GLY A 347 -3.75 -18.72 24.52
N LEU A 348 -2.58 -18.83 23.88
CA LEU A 348 -1.60 -17.75 23.83
C LEU A 348 -1.95 -16.77 22.70
N LEU A 349 -2.12 -15.49 23.03
CA LEU A 349 -2.36 -14.41 22.09
C LEU A 349 -1.10 -13.55 21.90
N PHE A 350 -0.94 -12.99 20.71
CA PHE A 350 0.07 -11.98 20.40
C PHE A 350 -0.58 -10.74 19.78
N LEU A 351 -0.27 -9.56 20.33
CA LEU A 351 -0.60 -8.26 19.73
C LEU A 351 0.59 -7.79 18.88
N PRO A 352 0.45 -7.64 17.56
CA PRO A 352 1.60 -7.34 16.68
C PRO A 352 1.97 -5.85 16.63
N TYR A 353 1.87 -5.09 17.73
CA TYR A 353 2.00 -3.64 17.77
C TYR A 353 3.42 -3.18 18.09
N LEU A 354 4.44 -3.81 17.48
CA LEU A 354 5.87 -3.50 17.73
C LEU A 354 6.25 -2.03 17.41
N MET A 355 5.55 -1.41 16.47
CA MET A 355 5.78 -0.02 16.04
C MET A 355 4.55 0.88 16.27
N GLY A 356 3.70 0.56 17.25
CA GLY A 356 2.35 1.10 17.30
C GLY A 356 1.41 0.34 16.37
N GLU A 357 0.19 0.85 16.17
CA GLU A 357 -0.76 0.23 15.25
C GLU A 357 -1.52 1.26 14.41
N ARG A 358 -1.84 0.87 13.17
CA ARG A 358 -2.66 1.63 12.23
C ARG A 358 -4.12 1.20 12.32
N SER A 359 -4.80 1.03 11.22
CA SER A 359 -6.22 0.68 11.19
C SER A 359 -6.52 -0.70 11.80
N PRO A 360 -7.67 -0.86 12.47
CA PRO A 360 -8.62 0.20 12.81
C PRO A 360 -8.29 0.91 14.14
N VAL A 361 -7.15 0.62 14.76
CA VAL A 361 -6.76 1.07 16.12
C VAL A 361 -6.27 2.53 16.14
N TRP A 362 -5.45 2.92 15.18
CA TRP A 362 -4.85 4.26 15.03
C TRP A 362 -4.18 4.80 16.32
N ASP A 363 -3.23 4.02 16.87
CA ASP A 363 -2.48 4.40 18.07
C ASP A 363 -0.98 4.13 17.91
N ALA A 364 -0.21 5.20 17.74
CA ALA A 364 1.25 5.13 17.65
C ALA A 364 1.93 4.68 18.95
N LYS A 365 1.22 4.75 20.10
CA LYS A 365 1.71 4.32 21.43
C LYS A 365 1.32 2.88 21.77
N ALA A 366 0.52 2.20 20.95
CA ALA A 366 0.24 0.78 21.12
C ALA A 366 1.55 -0.02 21.14
N SER A 367 1.59 -1.10 21.92
CA SER A 367 2.80 -1.92 22.09
C SER A 367 2.50 -3.40 21.96
N ALA A 368 3.45 -4.15 21.38
CA ALA A 368 3.33 -5.60 21.22
C ALA A 368 3.29 -6.28 22.59
N SER A 369 2.54 -7.39 22.69
CA SER A 369 2.38 -8.14 23.93
C SER A 369 2.04 -9.60 23.66
N PHE A 370 2.62 -10.50 24.45
CA PHE A 370 2.12 -11.86 24.59
C PHE A 370 1.19 -11.93 25.81
N ILE A 371 0.01 -12.52 25.63
CA ILE A 371 -1.02 -12.61 26.67
C ILE A 371 -1.45 -14.06 26.82
N GLY A 372 -1.51 -14.57 28.07
CA GLY A 372 -1.90 -15.94 28.34
C GLY A 372 -0.73 -16.92 28.47
N LEU A 373 0.52 -16.45 28.67
CA LEU A 373 1.68 -17.32 28.86
C LEU A 373 1.52 -18.25 30.09
N GLY A 374 1.85 -19.51 29.88
CA GLY A 374 1.96 -20.52 30.91
C GLY A 374 3.24 -21.35 30.75
N LEU A 375 3.55 -22.20 31.73
CA LEU A 375 4.79 -23.00 31.74
C LEU A 375 4.88 -24.01 30.58
N GLN A 376 3.78 -24.38 29.99
CA GLN A 376 3.71 -25.28 28.82
C GLN A 376 4.12 -24.64 27.52
N HIS A 377 4.12 -23.28 27.43
CA HIS A 377 4.38 -22.59 26.20
C HIS A 377 5.88 -22.48 25.90
N GLY A 378 6.32 -23.12 24.82
CA GLY A 378 7.69 -23.00 24.28
C GLY A 378 7.76 -22.15 23.03
N LYS A 379 8.96 -22.06 22.41
CA LYS A 379 9.26 -21.25 21.22
C LYS A 379 8.28 -21.51 20.06
N ALA A 380 7.87 -22.77 19.84
CA ALA A 380 6.91 -23.13 18.79
C ALA A 380 5.53 -22.53 19.03
N HIS A 381 5.06 -22.49 20.28
CA HIS A 381 3.80 -21.85 20.66
C HIS A 381 3.86 -20.34 20.44
N LEU A 382 4.95 -19.70 20.89
CA LEU A 382 5.18 -18.26 20.70
C LEU A 382 5.22 -17.90 19.21
N TYR A 383 5.94 -18.69 18.39
CA TYR A 383 6.00 -18.43 16.95
C TYR A 383 4.64 -18.58 16.28
N ARG A 384 3.89 -19.64 16.61
CA ARG A 384 2.52 -19.81 16.10
C ARG A 384 1.62 -18.65 16.54
N ALA A 385 1.71 -18.21 17.80
CA ALA A 385 0.96 -17.07 18.31
C ALA A 385 1.29 -15.78 17.55
N VAL A 386 2.53 -15.57 17.09
CA VAL A 386 2.89 -14.43 16.22
C VAL A 386 2.18 -14.51 14.87
N LEU A 387 2.17 -15.68 14.21
CA LEU A 387 1.45 -15.88 12.94
C LEU A 387 -0.06 -15.64 13.11
N GLU A 388 -0.64 -16.21 14.17
CA GLU A 388 -2.06 -16.05 14.51
C GLU A 388 -2.40 -14.60 14.89
N GLY A 389 -1.54 -13.92 15.67
CA GLY A 389 -1.72 -12.51 16.06
C GLY A 389 -1.75 -11.54 14.89
N VAL A 390 -0.83 -11.70 13.93
CA VAL A 390 -0.88 -10.94 12.66
C VAL A 390 -2.15 -11.26 11.89
N THR A 391 -2.58 -12.52 11.91
CA THR A 391 -3.82 -12.91 11.22
C THR A 391 -5.08 -12.39 11.93
N TYR A 392 -5.06 -12.26 13.26
CA TYR A 392 -6.14 -11.55 13.98
C TYR A 392 -6.17 -10.05 13.64
N ALA A 393 -5.02 -9.41 13.45
CA ALA A 393 -4.99 -8.02 12.96
C ALA A 393 -5.57 -7.92 11.55
N LEU A 394 -5.30 -8.89 10.67
CA LEU A 394 -5.94 -8.99 9.35
C LEU A 394 -7.46 -9.13 9.49
N ARG A 395 -7.94 -10.08 10.29
CA ARG A 395 -9.37 -10.28 10.53
C ARG A 395 -10.02 -9.03 11.12
N HIS A 396 -9.36 -8.30 12.01
CA HIS A 396 -9.87 -7.06 12.58
C HIS A 396 -10.10 -5.98 11.51
N ASN A 397 -9.17 -5.84 10.57
CA ASN A 397 -9.34 -4.94 9.41
C ASN A 397 -10.46 -5.41 8.49
N ILE A 398 -10.58 -6.71 8.22
CA ILE A 398 -11.66 -7.29 7.41
C ILE A 398 -13.03 -7.02 8.05
N GLU A 399 -13.17 -7.23 9.36
CA GLU A 399 -14.45 -7.00 10.04
C GLU A 399 -14.80 -5.51 10.09
N ALA A 400 -13.83 -4.63 10.33
CA ALA A 400 -14.03 -3.19 10.26
C ALA A 400 -14.53 -2.76 8.85
N GLY A 401 -13.89 -3.27 7.78
CA GLY A 401 -14.34 -2.99 6.41
C GLY A 401 -15.68 -3.63 6.06
N ARG A 402 -15.96 -4.82 6.59
CA ARG A 402 -17.22 -5.55 6.30
C ARG A 402 -18.45 -4.81 6.81
N GLU A 403 -18.33 -4.01 7.86
CA GLU A 403 -19.42 -3.14 8.34
C GLU A 403 -19.76 -2.01 7.35
N ALA A 404 -18.80 -1.62 6.50
CA ALA A 404 -18.96 -0.57 5.49
C ALA A 404 -19.35 -1.13 4.11
N VAL A 405 -18.92 -2.34 3.80
CA VAL A 405 -19.06 -2.98 2.49
C VAL A 405 -20.11 -4.07 2.59
N GLY A 406 -20.85 -4.28 1.55
CA GLY A 406 -21.70 -5.44 1.41
C GLY A 406 -20.93 -6.78 1.43
N ASP A 407 -21.37 -7.75 0.66
CA ASP A 407 -20.76 -9.07 0.67
C ASP A 407 -19.37 -9.09 0.00
N LEU A 408 -18.35 -9.47 0.78
CA LEU A 408 -17.04 -9.85 0.25
C LEU A 408 -17.12 -11.22 -0.42
N ASP A 409 -16.35 -11.42 -1.48
CA ASP A 409 -16.17 -12.72 -2.10
C ASP A 409 -15.63 -13.73 -1.06
N ARG A 410 -15.97 -15.01 -1.23
CA ARG A 410 -15.47 -16.06 -0.34
C ARG A 410 -13.98 -16.35 -0.49
N GLN A 411 -13.33 -15.73 -1.46
CA GLN A 411 -11.95 -15.92 -1.82
C GLN A 411 -11.14 -14.68 -1.44
N LEU A 412 -10.12 -14.88 -0.61
CA LEU A 412 -9.13 -13.88 -0.24
C LEU A 412 -7.82 -14.17 -0.99
N THR A 413 -7.36 -13.25 -1.82
CA THR A 413 -6.04 -13.35 -2.42
C THR A 413 -4.99 -12.91 -1.39
N VAL A 414 -3.93 -13.70 -1.18
CA VAL A 414 -2.80 -13.36 -0.31
C VAL A 414 -1.54 -13.24 -1.16
N VAL A 415 -0.86 -12.11 -1.05
CA VAL A 415 0.41 -11.82 -1.75
C VAL A 415 1.49 -11.35 -0.78
N GLY A 416 2.74 -11.37 -1.21
CA GLY A 416 3.90 -11.01 -0.39
C GLY A 416 4.53 -12.20 0.32
N GLY A 417 5.49 -11.95 1.21
CA GLY A 417 6.32 -12.99 1.84
C GLY A 417 5.54 -14.07 2.58
N ALA A 418 4.41 -13.73 3.17
CA ALA A 418 3.55 -14.70 3.86
C ALA A 418 3.02 -15.82 2.94
N SER A 419 2.84 -15.54 1.64
CA SER A 419 2.32 -16.52 0.68
C SER A 419 3.24 -17.73 0.46
N HIS A 420 4.47 -17.67 0.94
CA HIS A 420 5.41 -18.80 0.86
C HIS A 420 5.25 -19.82 2.00
N SER A 421 4.54 -19.47 3.08
CA SER A 421 4.33 -20.35 4.25
C SER A 421 2.98 -21.07 4.14
N ASP A 422 3.00 -22.40 4.00
CA ASP A 422 1.77 -23.21 3.96
C ASP A 422 1.05 -23.17 5.32
N LEU A 423 1.79 -23.14 6.43
CA LEU A 423 1.22 -22.98 7.77
C LEU A 423 0.47 -21.67 7.90
N TRP A 424 1.09 -20.56 7.47
CA TRP A 424 0.44 -19.25 7.58
C TRP A 424 -0.77 -19.11 6.66
N MET A 425 -0.72 -19.69 5.44
CA MET A 425 -1.88 -19.72 4.54
C MET A 425 -3.06 -20.48 5.17
N GLN A 426 -2.81 -21.62 5.83
CA GLN A 426 -3.86 -22.34 6.54
C GLN A 426 -4.39 -21.56 7.75
N ILE A 427 -3.53 -20.93 8.55
CA ILE A 427 -3.95 -20.06 9.67
C ILE A 427 -4.83 -18.91 9.16
N ILE A 428 -4.46 -18.27 8.03
CA ILE A 428 -5.27 -17.20 7.43
C ILE A 428 -6.64 -17.73 7.04
N ALA A 429 -6.73 -18.89 6.39
CA ALA A 429 -8.00 -19.50 6.03
C ALA A 429 -8.86 -19.78 7.26
N ASP A 430 -8.30 -20.43 8.27
CA ASP A 430 -9.02 -20.86 9.48
C ASP A 430 -9.54 -19.67 10.30
N VAL A 431 -8.70 -18.63 10.47
CA VAL A 431 -9.04 -17.44 11.28
C VAL A 431 -10.04 -16.54 10.56
N THR A 432 -9.87 -16.34 9.24
CA THR A 432 -10.72 -15.41 8.49
C THR A 432 -12.00 -16.07 7.96
N GLY A 433 -11.96 -17.38 7.74
CA GLY A 433 -13.07 -18.15 7.15
C GLY A 433 -13.17 -18.03 5.63
N PHE A 434 -12.12 -17.50 4.97
CA PHE A 434 -12.06 -17.39 3.51
C PHE A 434 -11.24 -18.52 2.87
N GLU A 435 -11.59 -18.90 1.65
CA GLU A 435 -10.70 -19.64 0.77
C GLU A 435 -9.49 -18.77 0.42
N VAL A 436 -8.29 -19.25 0.72
CA VAL A 436 -7.06 -18.51 0.47
C VAL A 436 -6.48 -18.86 -0.89
N LEU A 437 -6.31 -17.85 -1.71
CA LEU A 437 -5.65 -17.93 -3.00
C LEU A 437 -4.32 -17.17 -2.95
N THR A 438 -3.40 -17.51 -3.86
CA THR A 438 -2.21 -16.71 -4.13
C THR A 438 -2.05 -16.54 -5.65
N ILE A 439 -1.12 -15.71 -6.06
CA ILE A 439 -0.81 -15.50 -7.48
C ILE A 439 0.38 -16.36 -7.85
N ALA A 440 0.32 -16.96 -9.04
CA ALA A 440 1.38 -17.85 -9.52
C ALA A 440 2.67 -17.08 -9.85
N GLN A 441 2.55 -15.80 -10.21
CA GLN A 441 3.66 -14.91 -10.54
C GLN A 441 3.98 -13.99 -9.33
N GLU A 442 5.22 -13.49 -9.25
CA GLU A 442 5.53 -12.36 -8.37
C GLU A 442 4.84 -11.11 -8.91
N VAL A 443 3.81 -10.64 -8.20
CA VAL A 443 2.99 -9.51 -8.64
C VAL A 443 3.29 -8.31 -7.77
N GLU A 444 3.59 -7.21 -8.44
CA GLU A 444 3.93 -5.93 -7.85
C GLU A 444 3.10 -4.81 -8.51
N ALA A 445 3.12 -3.61 -7.93
CA ALA A 445 2.42 -2.45 -8.48
C ALA A 445 2.85 -2.14 -9.94
N ALA A 446 4.11 -2.38 -10.29
CA ALA A 446 4.58 -2.25 -11.68
C ALA A 446 3.84 -3.16 -12.67
N TYR A 447 3.43 -4.36 -12.23
CA TYR A 447 2.63 -5.25 -13.09
C TYR A 447 1.19 -4.74 -13.23
N GLY A 448 0.61 -4.17 -12.16
CA GLY A 448 -0.70 -3.47 -12.23
C GLY A 448 -0.66 -2.28 -13.18
N ALA A 449 0.42 -1.51 -13.18
CA ALA A 449 0.64 -0.45 -14.14
C ALA A 449 0.76 -0.98 -15.59
N ALA A 450 1.44 -2.12 -15.79
CA ALA A 450 1.50 -2.77 -17.10
C ALA A 450 0.13 -3.29 -17.57
N LEU A 451 -0.70 -3.84 -16.65
CA LEU A 451 -2.08 -4.22 -16.95
C LEU A 451 -2.91 -3.03 -17.45
N LEU A 452 -2.83 -1.89 -16.78
CA LEU A 452 -3.52 -0.66 -17.25
C LEU A 452 -3.00 -0.19 -18.60
N ALA A 453 -1.68 -0.22 -18.81
CA ALA A 453 -1.06 0.14 -20.07
C ALA A 453 -1.56 -0.77 -21.22
N ALA A 454 -1.67 -2.08 -20.97
CA ALA A 454 -2.19 -3.04 -21.95
C ALA A 454 -3.68 -2.83 -22.24
N HIS A 455 -4.47 -2.55 -21.18
CA HIS A 455 -5.89 -2.24 -21.31
C HIS A 455 -6.11 -0.97 -22.14
N SER A 456 -5.46 0.13 -21.79
CA SER A 456 -5.55 1.42 -22.51
C SER A 456 -5.08 1.32 -23.96
N ALA A 457 -4.06 0.50 -24.23
CA ALA A 457 -3.58 0.24 -25.58
C ALA A 457 -4.49 -0.71 -26.42
N GLY A 458 -5.59 -1.21 -25.84
CA GLY A 458 -6.49 -2.17 -26.49
C GLY A 458 -5.90 -3.56 -26.69
N LEU A 459 -4.85 -3.90 -25.95
CA LEU A 459 -4.17 -5.22 -26.02
C LEU A 459 -4.78 -6.24 -25.08
N LEU A 460 -5.53 -5.79 -24.08
CA LEU A 460 -6.09 -6.60 -23.02
C LEU A 460 -7.56 -6.21 -22.76
N SER A 461 -8.47 -7.15 -22.98
CA SER A 461 -9.87 -6.97 -22.58
C SER A 461 -10.07 -7.30 -21.08
N PRO A 462 -11.11 -6.78 -20.43
CA PRO A 462 -11.42 -7.12 -19.04
C PRO A 462 -11.55 -8.63 -18.77
N ALA A 463 -12.12 -9.39 -19.72
CA ALA A 463 -12.27 -10.83 -19.60
C ALA A 463 -10.93 -11.59 -19.67
N GLN A 464 -9.99 -11.11 -20.47
CA GLN A 464 -8.63 -11.67 -20.56
C GLN A 464 -7.78 -11.32 -19.33
N TRP A 465 -8.08 -10.23 -18.66
CA TRP A 465 -7.43 -9.84 -17.44
C TRP A 465 -7.54 -10.89 -16.33
N GLU A 466 -8.79 -11.30 -16.01
CA GLU A 466 -9.05 -12.24 -14.92
C GLU A 466 -8.65 -13.69 -15.22
N ASN A 467 -8.57 -14.07 -16.50
CA ASN A 467 -8.34 -15.45 -16.92
C ASN A 467 -7.05 -15.68 -17.70
N GLY A 468 -6.26 -14.62 -17.94
CA GLY A 468 -5.04 -14.70 -18.72
C GLY A 468 -3.81 -14.20 -17.95
N TRP A 469 -3.74 -12.88 -17.71
CA TRP A 469 -2.56 -12.27 -17.12
C TRP A 469 -2.43 -12.48 -15.62
N VAL A 470 -3.53 -12.60 -14.88
CA VAL A 470 -3.53 -12.89 -13.43
C VAL A 470 -3.95 -14.34 -13.20
N GLN A 471 -3.02 -15.18 -12.80
CA GLN A 471 -3.27 -16.59 -12.52
C GLN A 471 -3.37 -16.84 -11.03
N LEU A 472 -4.59 -17.09 -10.55
CA LEU A 472 -4.83 -17.41 -9.14
C LEU A 472 -4.63 -18.90 -8.89
N ARG A 473 -3.98 -19.22 -7.76
CA ARG A 473 -3.72 -20.57 -7.28
C ARG A 473 -4.32 -20.76 -5.90
N HIS A 474 -5.16 -21.77 -5.74
CA HIS A 474 -5.69 -22.16 -4.43
C HIS A 474 -4.56 -22.64 -3.49
N ARG A 475 -4.61 -22.22 -2.23
CA ARG A 475 -3.61 -22.57 -1.21
C ARG A 475 -4.20 -23.25 0.01
N ALA A 476 -5.31 -22.74 0.55
CA ALA A 476 -5.91 -23.27 1.76
C ALA A 476 -7.42 -23.03 1.80
N SER A 477 -8.14 -23.99 2.38
CA SER A 477 -9.56 -23.86 2.72
C SER A 477 -9.73 -23.81 4.24
N PRO A 478 -10.70 -23.03 4.75
CA PRO A 478 -10.95 -22.94 6.19
C PRO A 478 -11.43 -24.31 6.74
N ASN A 479 -10.90 -24.70 7.91
CA ASN A 479 -11.36 -25.87 8.63
C ASN A 479 -12.57 -25.51 9.52
N PRO A 480 -13.78 -25.99 9.19
CA PRO A 480 -14.99 -25.63 9.95
C PRO A 480 -14.93 -26.03 11.42
N ALA A 481 -14.18 -27.09 11.77
CA ALA A 481 -14.03 -27.55 13.16
C ALA A 481 -13.25 -26.59 14.06
N LEU A 482 -12.48 -25.67 13.47
CA LEU A 482 -11.69 -24.66 14.22
C LEU A 482 -12.41 -23.31 14.34
N ARG A 483 -13.56 -23.15 13.70
CA ARG A 483 -14.26 -21.86 13.62
C ARG A 483 -14.59 -21.27 14.98
N GLU A 484 -15.29 -22.03 15.83
CA GLU A 484 -15.69 -21.59 17.17
C GLU A 484 -14.48 -21.21 18.04
N ARG A 485 -13.40 -22.00 17.94
CA ARG A 485 -12.16 -21.74 18.66
C ARG A 485 -11.54 -20.39 18.26
N TYR A 486 -11.40 -20.17 16.95
CA TYR A 486 -10.81 -18.92 16.45
C TYR A 486 -11.72 -17.72 16.65
N ASP A 487 -13.03 -17.89 16.63
CA ASP A 487 -13.98 -16.81 16.96
C ASP A 487 -13.81 -16.39 18.44
N THR A 488 -13.74 -17.34 19.37
CA THR A 488 -13.50 -17.07 20.80
C THR A 488 -12.17 -16.35 21.05
N LEU A 489 -11.09 -16.80 20.40
CA LEU A 489 -9.76 -16.19 20.54
C LEU A 489 -9.70 -14.81 19.91
N PHE A 490 -10.37 -14.61 18.80
CA PHE A 490 -10.46 -13.30 18.15
C PHE A 490 -11.25 -12.29 18.98
N ASP A 491 -12.33 -12.71 19.62
CA ASP A 491 -13.07 -11.85 20.56
C ASP A 491 -12.21 -11.44 21.76
N ALA A 492 -11.40 -12.35 22.30
CA ALA A 492 -10.40 -12.02 23.31
C ALA A 492 -9.34 -11.05 22.79
N TYR A 493 -8.81 -11.30 21.57
CA TYR A 493 -7.85 -10.42 20.92
C TYR A 493 -8.35 -8.97 20.82
N ARG A 494 -9.59 -8.77 20.35
CA ARG A 494 -10.18 -7.43 20.23
C ARG A 494 -10.32 -6.69 21.57
N GLN A 495 -10.50 -7.42 22.66
CA GLN A 495 -10.62 -6.85 24.01
C GLN A 495 -9.26 -6.45 24.60
N CYS A 496 -8.15 -7.03 24.13
CA CYS A 496 -6.83 -6.78 24.71
C CYS A 496 -6.39 -5.31 24.54
N TYR A 497 -6.52 -4.73 23.36
CA TYR A 497 -6.07 -3.35 23.14
C TYR A 497 -6.81 -2.33 24.01
N PRO A 498 -8.15 -2.28 24.07
CA PRO A 498 -8.85 -1.37 24.97
C PRO A 498 -8.46 -1.53 26.45
N ALA A 499 -8.26 -2.77 26.89
CA ALA A 499 -7.86 -3.08 28.27
C ALA A 499 -6.42 -2.63 28.59
N LEU A 500 -5.51 -2.68 27.62
CA LEU A 500 -4.08 -2.37 27.81
C LEU A 500 -3.68 -0.96 27.38
N LYS A 501 -4.55 -0.21 26.70
CA LYS A 501 -4.24 1.09 26.10
C LYS A 501 -3.56 2.06 27.10
N SER A 502 -4.12 2.21 28.29
CA SER A 502 -3.56 3.12 29.30
C SER A 502 -2.15 2.70 29.74
N ILE A 503 -1.93 1.39 29.85
CA ILE A 503 -0.64 0.81 30.22
C ILE A 503 0.38 1.06 29.11
N PHE A 504 0.02 0.83 27.85
CA PHE A 504 0.89 1.11 26.71
C PHE A 504 1.33 2.58 26.67
N HIS A 505 0.39 3.50 26.89
CA HIS A 505 0.70 4.94 26.92
C HIS A 505 1.65 5.30 28.07
N GLN A 506 1.46 4.72 29.28
CA GLN A 506 2.36 4.93 30.40
C GLN A 506 3.79 4.42 30.09
N LEU A 507 3.91 3.19 29.56
CA LEU A 507 5.20 2.60 29.22
C LEU A 507 5.94 3.39 28.13
N ARG A 508 5.23 3.88 27.13
CA ARG A 508 5.83 4.72 26.08
C ARG A 508 6.32 6.06 26.62
N ASN A 509 5.51 6.74 27.44
CA ASN A 509 5.93 8.00 28.05
C ASN A 509 7.19 7.84 28.92
N ALA A 510 7.29 6.74 29.69
CA ALA A 510 8.47 6.43 30.50
C ALA A 510 9.73 6.09 29.68
N ARG A 511 9.61 5.76 28.39
CA ARG A 511 10.76 5.55 27.48
C ARG A 511 11.26 6.85 26.86
N ASP A 512 10.35 7.81 26.69
CA ASP A 512 10.63 9.08 26.00
C ASP A 512 11.16 10.15 26.98
N GLU A 513 11.11 9.87 28.32
CA GLU A 513 11.80 10.61 29.40
C GLU A 513 13.25 10.10 29.58
#